data_fb726c0911e5ce0ac6a1fcb6f8c910a0
#
_entry.id   fb726c0911e5ce0ac6a1fcb6f8c910a0
#
_cell.length_a   1.000
_cell.length_b   1.000
_cell.length_c   1.000
_cell.angle_alpha   90.00
_cell.angle_beta   90.00
_cell.angle_gamma   90.00
#
_symmetry.space_group_name_H-M   'P 1'
#
loop_
_entity.id
_entity.type
_entity.pdbx_description
1 polymer ?
#
loop_
_entity_poly.entity_id
_entity_poly.type
_entity_poly.pdbx_seq_one_letter_code
_entity_poly.pdbx_strand_id
1 'polypeptide(L)'
;VIRPRKVAAIARFEFLNVAKRWSYLLVTFGLPLFFSALSGGLLTIQGKFLVERAERTTVYGLVDRTGLVSSEAIWTDFEGVEGSRARHAILEAELPTTGQAYLVLDAVVFARFPNEESALALLRTQRLGAVYAVAEDYLTSGTVTVFESESGPVLSVRSATVEPVLQRLLTDRLLRGRVDEAVIERVLDPMLLDRVTLAPTGEQRSTENRALELVVRTGVPFLLGVLLLTALLSASGYLVQTVALDKESKVVEVLLSSADPDELLTGKLLGLGGAGLLQFFVWAAMVVGGALTLAALVATLKVPVPWAAIAISPLFFVLGYLFIGSLMLCTGSLGSSVPESQKLTLGWAMLAVLPLMLMVILLEEPHGTVGQILTWIPFSAPLTVIVRMSIAPEGIAFHEILGALGVLLASTWLSIRFGARLFRVGLLLTGSRPSVRELLRQARLLD
;
A
#
# COMPACT_ATOMS: atom_id res chain seq x y z
N VAL A 1 -12.58 25.48 38.66
CA VAL A 1 -13.75 25.16 37.76
C VAL A 1 -13.40 25.62 36.38
N ILE A 2 -13.36 24.71 35.42
CA ILE A 2 -13.06 25.01 33.99
C ILE A 2 -14.13 25.96 33.42
N ARG A 3 -13.70 27.09 32.86
CA ARG A 3 -14.61 28.08 32.26
C ARG A 3 -14.83 27.80 30.77
N PRO A 4 -16.02 27.30 30.33
CA PRO A 4 -16.24 26.82 28.98
C PRO A 4 -16.03 27.91 27.91
N ARG A 5 -16.31 29.16 28.23
CA ARG A 5 -16.10 30.30 27.31
C ARG A 5 -14.61 30.53 26.99
N LYS A 6 -13.71 30.35 27.99
CA LYS A 6 -12.27 30.48 27.76
C LYS A 6 -11.75 29.30 26.95
N VAL A 7 -12.16 28.08 27.28
CA VAL A 7 -11.81 26.88 26.51
C VAL A 7 -12.22 27.04 25.04
N ALA A 8 -13.44 27.50 24.78
CA ALA A 8 -13.92 27.74 23.43
C ALA A 8 -13.12 28.83 22.69
N ALA A 9 -12.73 29.91 23.38
CA ALA A 9 -11.89 30.96 22.81
C ALA A 9 -10.50 30.44 22.43
N ILE A 10 -9.87 29.68 23.32
CA ILE A 10 -8.57 29.04 23.08
C ILE A 10 -8.69 28.04 21.92
N ALA A 11 -9.69 27.17 21.93
CA ALA A 11 -9.91 26.18 20.88
C ALA A 11 -10.11 26.84 19.50
N ARG A 12 -10.92 27.90 19.42
CA ARG A 12 -11.11 28.67 18.19
C ARG A 12 -9.80 29.31 17.71
N PHE A 13 -9.04 29.89 18.61
CA PHE A 13 -7.76 30.53 18.30
C PHE A 13 -6.78 29.50 17.72
N GLU A 14 -6.59 28.37 18.40
CA GLU A 14 -5.67 27.30 17.98
C GLU A 14 -6.09 26.68 16.65
N PHE A 15 -7.39 26.41 16.49
CA PHE A 15 -7.94 25.90 15.22
C PHE A 15 -7.65 26.85 14.06
N LEU A 16 -7.98 28.14 14.21
CA LEU A 16 -7.77 29.13 13.14
C LEU A 16 -6.28 29.38 12.87
N ASN A 17 -5.45 29.35 13.90
CA ASN A 17 -4.01 29.54 13.78
C ASN A 17 -3.37 28.39 12.94
N VAL A 18 -3.80 27.16 13.17
CA VAL A 18 -3.32 26.00 12.37
C VAL A 18 -3.97 25.94 11.00
N ALA A 19 -5.28 26.13 10.92
CA ALA A 19 -6.02 26.04 9.64
C ALA A 19 -5.57 27.11 8.61
N LYS A 20 -5.04 28.25 9.07
CA LYS A 20 -4.48 29.31 8.21
C LYS A 20 -3.00 29.10 7.84
N ARG A 21 -2.31 28.17 8.48
CA ARG A 21 -0.89 27.90 8.15
C ARG A 21 -0.78 27.29 6.75
N TRP A 22 0.14 27.84 5.98
CA TRP A 22 0.40 27.32 4.62
C TRP A 22 0.78 25.82 4.61
N SER A 23 1.57 25.39 5.61
CA SER A 23 1.94 23.98 5.78
C SER A 23 0.73 23.07 6.00
N TYR A 24 -0.28 23.52 6.79
CA TYR A 24 -1.51 22.76 7.00
C TYR A 24 -2.34 22.67 5.71
N LEU A 25 -2.48 23.79 5.00
CA LEU A 25 -3.21 23.83 3.72
C LEU A 25 -2.55 22.94 2.67
N LEU A 26 -1.23 22.97 2.58
CA LEU A 26 -0.48 22.09 1.67
C LEU A 26 -0.67 20.61 2.03
N VAL A 27 -0.62 20.24 3.31
CA VAL A 27 -0.83 18.85 3.72
C VAL A 27 -2.29 18.45 3.50
N THR A 28 -3.25 19.30 3.86
CA THR A 28 -4.68 18.97 3.82
C THR A 28 -5.20 18.86 2.38
N PHE A 29 -4.80 19.76 1.49
CA PHE A 29 -5.29 19.82 0.11
C PHE A 29 -4.23 19.42 -0.91
N GLY A 30 -2.99 19.84 -0.71
CA GLY A 30 -1.90 19.61 -1.64
C GLY A 30 -1.45 18.16 -1.70
N LEU A 31 -1.31 17.48 -0.56
CA LEU A 31 -0.86 16.09 -0.50
C LEU A 31 -1.81 15.13 -1.23
N PRO A 32 -3.13 15.13 -0.99
CA PRO A 32 -4.05 14.28 -1.73
C PRO A 32 -4.11 14.62 -3.23
N LEU A 33 -4.08 15.91 -3.59
CA LEU A 33 -4.03 16.33 -5.00
C LEU A 33 -2.74 15.88 -5.67
N PHE A 34 -1.61 16.01 -4.99
CA PHE A 34 -0.32 15.53 -5.48
C PHE A 34 -0.34 14.01 -5.69
N PHE A 35 -0.80 13.24 -4.71
CA PHE A 35 -0.90 11.78 -4.86
C PHE A 35 -1.92 11.36 -5.91
N SER A 36 -3.03 12.08 -6.06
CA SER A 36 -4.01 11.82 -7.12
C SER A 36 -3.41 12.10 -8.50
N ALA A 37 -2.71 13.22 -8.66
CA ALA A 37 -2.02 13.57 -9.91
C ALA A 37 -0.87 12.60 -10.22
N LEU A 38 -0.07 12.25 -9.20
CA LEU A 38 1.03 11.29 -9.32
C LEU A 38 0.51 9.90 -9.69
N SER A 39 -0.53 9.42 -9.00
CA SER A 39 -1.15 8.12 -9.29
C SER A 39 -1.79 8.09 -10.66
N GLY A 40 -2.53 9.13 -11.06
CA GLY A 40 -3.09 9.27 -12.40
C GLY A 40 -2.01 9.34 -13.47
N GLY A 41 -0.94 10.12 -13.25
CA GLY A 41 0.22 10.17 -14.12
C GLY A 41 0.94 8.83 -14.23
N LEU A 42 1.17 8.17 -13.09
CA LEU A 42 1.82 6.87 -13.04
C LEU A 42 0.99 5.78 -13.73
N LEU A 43 -0.33 5.76 -13.50
CA LEU A 43 -1.26 4.82 -14.18
C LEU A 43 -1.30 5.06 -15.68
N THR A 44 -1.29 6.31 -16.16
CA THR A 44 -1.23 6.60 -17.59
C THR A 44 0.11 6.19 -18.21
N ILE A 45 1.23 6.43 -17.52
CA ILE A 45 2.57 6.01 -17.94
C ILE A 45 2.65 4.48 -17.91
N GLN A 46 2.24 3.83 -16.81
CA GLN A 46 2.24 2.38 -16.71
C GLN A 46 1.28 1.74 -17.72
N GLY A 47 0.11 2.32 -17.95
CA GLY A 47 -0.84 1.88 -18.97
C GLY A 47 -0.22 1.93 -20.37
N LYS A 48 0.44 3.04 -20.74
CA LYS A 48 1.18 3.13 -22.00
C LYS A 48 2.33 2.12 -22.07
N PHE A 49 3.12 1.99 -20.99
CA PHE A 49 4.20 1.01 -20.90
C PHE A 49 3.70 -0.44 -21.00
N LEU A 50 2.56 -0.75 -20.38
CA LEU A 50 1.96 -2.09 -20.44
C LEU A 50 1.40 -2.38 -21.84
N VAL A 51 0.74 -1.41 -22.47
CA VAL A 51 0.26 -1.54 -23.86
C VAL A 51 1.42 -1.67 -24.83
N GLU A 52 2.40 -0.77 -24.79
CA GLU A 52 3.62 -0.87 -25.60
C GLU A 52 4.40 -2.16 -25.34
N ARG A 53 4.41 -2.64 -24.10
CA ARG A 53 5.12 -3.88 -23.71
C ARG A 53 4.34 -5.14 -24.11
N ALA A 54 3.01 -5.09 -24.09
CA ALA A 54 2.16 -6.15 -24.64
C ALA A 54 2.24 -6.21 -26.18
N GLU A 55 2.51 -5.07 -26.83
CA GLU A 55 2.72 -4.99 -28.27
C GLU A 55 4.16 -5.34 -28.70
N ARG A 56 5.17 -5.18 -27.82
CA ARG A 56 6.55 -5.56 -28.07
C ARG A 56 6.77 -7.04 -27.92
N THR A 57 6.59 -7.76 -29.01
CA THR A 57 7.02 -9.15 -29.12
C THR A 57 8.56 -9.19 -29.04
N THR A 58 9.11 -9.91 -28.06
CA THR A 58 10.57 -10.05 -27.94
C THR A 58 11.03 -11.31 -28.60
N VAL A 59 12.15 -11.25 -29.33
CA VAL A 59 12.75 -12.43 -29.96
C VAL A 59 13.70 -13.11 -28.97
N TYR A 60 13.58 -14.43 -28.86
CA TYR A 60 14.43 -15.28 -28.02
C TYR A 60 15.30 -16.19 -28.89
N GLY A 61 16.52 -16.45 -28.46
CA GLY A 61 17.36 -17.42 -29.14
C GLY A 61 17.03 -18.85 -28.71
N LEU A 62 16.96 -19.77 -29.66
CA LEU A 62 16.83 -21.20 -29.41
C LEU A 62 18.00 -21.94 -30.08
N VAL A 63 18.78 -22.64 -29.29
CA VAL A 63 19.85 -23.53 -29.74
C VAL A 63 19.40 -24.95 -29.44
N ASP A 64 19.06 -25.72 -30.47
CA ASP A 64 18.62 -27.11 -30.33
C ASP A 64 19.71 -28.05 -30.85
N ARG A 65 20.38 -28.75 -29.94
CA ARG A 65 21.40 -29.75 -30.25
C ARG A 65 20.82 -31.15 -30.43
N THR A 66 19.58 -31.37 -30.06
CA THR A 66 18.89 -32.67 -30.14
C THR A 66 18.24 -32.94 -31.48
N GLY A 67 17.93 -31.86 -32.26
CA GLY A 67 17.15 -31.95 -33.48
C GLY A 67 15.65 -32.18 -33.25
N LEU A 68 15.17 -32.11 -32.00
CA LEU A 68 13.75 -32.29 -31.65
C LEU A 68 12.87 -31.21 -32.27
N VAL A 69 13.37 -29.97 -32.34
CA VAL A 69 12.69 -28.88 -33.02
C VAL A 69 13.10 -28.90 -34.50
N SER A 70 12.42 -29.72 -35.31
CA SER A 70 12.74 -29.91 -36.73
C SER A 70 12.55 -28.62 -37.55
N SER A 71 13.21 -28.58 -38.72
CA SER A 71 13.09 -27.47 -39.68
C SER A 71 11.65 -27.28 -40.25
N GLU A 72 10.85 -28.33 -40.22
CA GLU A 72 9.45 -28.27 -40.69
C GLU A 72 8.49 -27.56 -39.76
N ALA A 73 8.91 -27.31 -38.49
CA ALA A 73 8.16 -26.52 -37.55
C ALA A 73 8.48 -25.02 -37.64
N ILE A 74 9.24 -24.61 -38.64
CA ILE A 74 9.71 -23.25 -38.81
C ILE A 74 8.64 -22.47 -39.56
N TRP A 75 8.18 -21.44 -38.94
CA TRP A 75 7.18 -20.55 -39.46
C TRP A 75 7.76 -19.68 -40.57
N THR A 76 7.28 -19.85 -41.77
CA THR A 76 7.73 -19.06 -42.94
C THR A 76 6.74 -17.98 -43.33
N ASP A 77 5.48 -18.06 -42.85
CA ASP A 77 4.43 -17.12 -43.23
C ASP A 77 4.13 -16.15 -42.09
N PHE A 78 4.44 -14.86 -42.31
CA PHE A 78 4.11 -13.75 -41.42
C PHE A 78 2.71 -13.20 -41.72
N GLU A 79 1.72 -14.07 -41.91
CA GLU A 79 0.34 -13.69 -42.14
C GLU A 79 -0.44 -13.48 -40.84
N GLY A 80 -1.41 -12.58 -40.88
CA GLY A 80 -2.24 -12.25 -39.73
C GLY A 80 -1.59 -11.27 -38.74
N VAL A 81 -2.29 -10.99 -37.63
CA VAL A 81 -1.87 -10.00 -36.60
C VAL A 81 -0.63 -10.46 -35.86
N GLU A 82 -0.54 -11.73 -35.51
CA GLU A 82 0.62 -12.28 -34.79
C GLU A 82 1.85 -12.36 -35.68
N GLY A 83 1.69 -12.75 -36.94
CA GLY A 83 2.79 -12.73 -37.90
C GLY A 83 3.34 -11.33 -38.18
N SER A 84 2.46 -10.35 -38.26
CA SER A 84 2.87 -8.94 -38.40
C SER A 84 3.64 -8.45 -37.20
N ARG A 85 3.23 -8.79 -35.96
CA ARG A 85 3.95 -8.45 -34.72
C ARG A 85 5.30 -9.17 -34.65
N ALA A 86 5.36 -10.44 -35.00
CA ALA A 86 6.59 -11.21 -35.04
C ALA A 86 7.60 -10.60 -36.02
N ARG A 87 7.13 -10.25 -37.23
CA ARG A 87 7.97 -9.58 -38.24
C ARG A 87 8.52 -8.26 -37.74
N HIS A 88 7.69 -7.46 -37.08
CA HIS A 88 8.13 -6.19 -36.49
C HIS A 88 9.20 -6.40 -35.41
N ALA A 89 9.00 -7.37 -34.51
CA ALA A 89 9.96 -7.72 -33.47
C ALA A 89 11.31 -8.20 -34.04
N ILE A 90 11.28 -8.99 -35.10
CA ILE A 90 12.49 -9.46 -35.79
C ILE A 90 13.27 -8.29 -36.43
N LEU A 91 12.54 -7.35 -37.06
CA LEU A 91 13.13 -6.16 -37.66
C LEU A 91 13.70 -5.21 -36.58
N GLU A 92 12.97 -5.02 -35.48
CA GLU A 92 13.41 -4.20 -34.33
C GLU A 92 14.65 -4.80 -33.67
N ALA A 93 14.77 -6.13 -33.61
CA ALA A 93 15.96 -6.84 -33.16
C ALA A 93 17.11 -6.82 -34.18
N GLU A 94 16.92 -6.20 -35.35
CA GLU A 94 17.88 -6.17 -36.47
C GLU A 94 18.31 -7.58 -36.91
N LEU A 95 17.40 -8.55 -36.83
CA LEU A 95 17.65 -9.91 -37.26
C LEU A 95 17.23 -10.09 -38.74
N PRO A 96 17.92 -10.94 -39.50
CA PRO A 96 17.58 -11.16 -40.90
C PRO A 96 16.22 -11.86 -41.05
N THR A 97 15.34 -11.31 -41.87
CA THR A 97 14.03 -11.89 -42.15
C THR A 97 14.10 -13.06 -43.18
N THR A 98 15.22 -13.24 -43.84
CA THR A 98 15.46 -14.30 -44.82
C THR A 98 16.69 -15.10 -44.41
N GLY A 99 16.63 -16.43 -44.57
CA GLY A 99 17.74 -17.34 -44.28
C GLY A 99 17.90 -17.74 -42.82
N GLN A 100 17.10 -17.20 -41.91
CA GLN A 100 17.04 -17.62 -40.52
C GLN A 100 15.66 -18.24 -40.20
N ALA A 101 15.64 -19.25 -39.40
CA ALA A 101 14.45 -19.95 -39.00
C ALA A 101 13.84 -19.32 -37.74
N TYR A 102 12.55 -18.99 -37.80
CA TYR A 102 11.78 -18.43 -36.71
C TYR A 102 10.60 -19.34 -36.35
N LEU A 103 10.29 -19.43 -35.08
CA LEU A 103 9.13 -20.11 -34.55
C LEU A 103 8.31 -19.15 -33.73
N VAL A 104 7.04 -18.95 -34.06
CA VAL A 104 6.13 -18.07 -33.33
C VAL A 104 5.08 -18.93 -32.63
N LEU A 105 5.03 -18.79 -31.30
CA LEU A 105 4.08 -19.51 -30.44
C LEU A 105 3.57 -18.56 -29.35
N ASP A 106 2.25 -18.45 -29.20
CA ASP A 106 1.61 -17.68 -28.13
C ASP A 106 2.26 -16.29 -27.88
N ALA A 107 2.47 -15.51 -28.96
CA ALA A 107 3.14 -14.20 -28.94
C ALA A 107 4.64 -14.22 -28.56
N VAL A 108 5.28 -15.40 -28.48
CA VAL A 108 6.72 -15.58 -28.29
C VAL A 108 7.37 -15.93 -29.62
N VAL A 109 8.47 -15.27 -29.96
CA VAL A 109 9.23 -15.53 -31.19
C VAL A 109 10.58 -16.14 -30.80
N PHE A 110 10.82 -17.34 -31.28
CA PHE A 110 12.13 -17.99 -31.15
C PHE A 110 12.89 -17.89 -32.48
N ALA A 111 14.13 -17.40 -32.44
CA ALA A 111 15.07 -17.46 -33.55
C ALA A 111 16.00 -18.64 -33.34
N ARG A 112 16.08 -19.55 -34.32
CA ARG A 112 16.94 -20.76 -34.22
C ARG A 112 18.37 -20.42 -34.59
N PHE A 113 19.32 -20.84 -33.73
CA PHE A 113 20.73 -20.67 -33.98
C PHE A 113 21.44 -22.04 -34.08
N PRO A 114 22.43 -22.15 -34.98
CA PRO A 114 23.18 -23.39 -35.15
C PRO A 114 24.12 -23.69 -33.98
N ASN A 115 24.60 -22.66 -33.29
CA ASN A 115 25.50 -22.76 -32.15
C ASN A 115 25.22 -21.69 -31.11
N GLU A 116 25.69 -21.91 -29.88
CA GLU A 116 25.53 -20.97 -28.76
C GLU A 116 26.27 -19.66 -28.99
N GLU A 117 27.45 -19.68 -29.59
CA GLU A 117 28.30 -18.52 -29.73
C GLU A 117 27.61 -17.43 -30.57
N SER A 118 26.94 -17.81 -31.66
CA SER A 118 26.18 -16.88 -32.50
C SER A 118 24.96 -16.28 -31.77
N ALA A 119 24.27 -17.09 -30.97
CA ALA A 119 23.14 -16.62 -30.17
C ALA A 119 23.59 -15.70 -29.02
N LEU A 120 24.67 -16.06 -28.31
CA LEU A 120 25.23 -15.26 -27.21
C LEU A 120 25.82 -13.92 -27.68
N ALA A 121 26.37 -13.86 -28.90
CA ALA A 121 26.82 -12.60 -29.50
C ALA A 121 25.67 -11.60 -29.63
N LEU A 122 24.49 -12.04 -30.06
CA LEU A 122 23.30 -11.22 -30.16
C LEU A 122 22.64 -10.91 -28.80
N LEU A 123 22.75 -11.81 -27.83
CA LEU A 123 22.32 -11.56 -26.46
C LEU A 123 23.15 -10.44 -25.81
N ARG A 124 24.47 -10.46 -26.00
CA ARG A 124 25.39 -9.40 -25.48
C ARG A 124 25.07 -8.03 -26.06
N THR A 125 24.60 -7.96 -27.30
CA THR A 125 24.18 -6.71 -27.95
C THR A 125 22.70 -6.36 -27.67
N GLN A 126 22.04 -7.07 -26.75
CA GLN A 126 20.63 -6.87 -26.35
C GLN A 126 19.61 -7.02 -27.48
N ARG A 127 19.97 -7.72 -28.54
CA ARG A 127 19.05 -8.02 -29.66
C ARG A 127 18.13 -9.20 -29.38
N LEU A 128 18.51 -10.06 -28.42
CA LEU A 128 17.70 -11.18 -27.93
C LEU A 128 17.32 -10.95 -26.47
N GLY A 129 16.13 -11.41 -26.06
CA GLY A 129 15.65 -11.32 -24.68
C GLY A 129 16.34 -12.31 -23.75
N ALA A 130 16.54 -13.54 -24.22
CA ALA A 130 17.31 -14.61 -23.61
C ALA A 130 17.65 -15.66 -24.68
N VAL A 131 18.57 -16.59 -24.35
CA VAL A 131 18.93 -17.72 -25.21
C VAL A 131 18.66 -19.00 -24.45
N TYR A 132 17.88 -19.90 -25.05
CA TYR A 132 17.55 -21.21 -24.53
C TYR A 132 18.34 -22.25 -25.30
N ALA A 133 19.22 -22.96 -24.63
CA ALA A 133 20.02 -24.05 -25.20
C ALA A 133 19.51 -25.39 -24.68
N VAL A 134 18.97 -26.20 -25.59
CA VAL A 134 18.55 -27.58 -25.29
C VAL A 134 19.79 -28.46 -25.37
N ALA A 135 20.14 -29.14 -24.27
CA ALA A 135 21.34 -29.98 -24.17
C ALA A 135 21.25 -31.20 -25.10
N GLU A 136 22.38 -31.69 -25.54
CA GLU A 136 22.45 -32.88 -26.44
C GLU A 136 21.86 -34.14 -25.76
N ASP A 137 22.04 -34.25 -24.45
CA ASP A 137 21.53 -35.31 -23.59
C ASP A 137 20.12 -35.01 -23.01
N TYR A 138 19.39 -34.04 -23.56
CA TYR A 138 18.07 -33.59 -23.06
C TYR A 138 17.08 -34.74 -22.84
N LEU A 139 17.09 -35.77 -23.72
CA LEU A 139 16.19 -36.92 -23.59
C LEU A 139 16.40 -37.70 -22.28
N THR A 140 17.58 -37.62 -21.67
CA THR A 140 17.94 -38.32 -20.41
C THR A 140 18.03 -37.36 -19.24
N SER A 141 18.57 -36.14 -19.43
CA SER A 141 18.81 -35.15 -18.39
C SER A 141 17.62 -34.18 -18.19
N GLY A 142 16.84 -33.94 -19.22
CA GLY A 142 15.79 -32.90 -19.22
C GLY A 142 16.32 -31.47 -19.15
N THR A 143 17.64 -31.25 -19.38
CA THR A 143 18.30 -29.98 -19.12
C THR A 143 18.17 -29.01 -20.28
N VAL A 144 17.65 -27.80 -19.97
CA VAL A 144 17.70 -26.64 -20.84
C VAL A 144 18.44 -25.52 -20.11
N THR A 145 19.51 -25.02 -20.73
CA THR A 145 20.30 -23.91 -20.17
C THR A 145 19.75 -22.59 -20.67
N VAL A 146 19.47 -21.67 -19.76
CA VAL A 146 18.99 -20.33 -20.09
C VAL A 146 20.12 -19.33 -19.88
N PHE A 147 20.43 -18.54 -20.90
CA PHE A 147 21.38 -17.43 -20.82
C PHE A 147 20.62 -16.13 -20.86
N GLU A 148 20.78 -15.31 -19.82
CA GLU A 148 20.17 -13.98 -19.69
C GLU A 148 21.25 -12.91 -19.59
N SER A 149 20.93 -11.69 -19.98
CA SER A 149 21.86 -10.55 -19.83
C SER A 149 21.76 -9.99 -18.42
N GLU A 150 22.88 -9.77 -17.74
CA GLU A 150 22.97 -9.14 -16.42
C GLU A 150 22.38 -7.70 -16.41
N SER A 151 22.38 -7.03 -17.56
CA SER A 151 21.77 -5.70 -17.75
C SER A 151 20.26 -5.74 -18.00
N GLY A 152 19.64 -6.93 -17.95
CA GLY A 152 18.20 -7.11 -18.11
C GLY A 152 17.40 -6.62 -16.91
N PRO A 153 16.09 -6.32 -17.06
CA PRO A 153 15.24 -5.89 -15.94
C PRO A 153 15.18 -6.98 -14.87
N VAL A 154 15.46 -6.61 -13.61
CA VAL A 154 15.55 -7.50 -12.42
C VAL A 154 14.25 -8.28 -12.14
N LEU A 155 13.11 -7.81 -12.64
CA LEU A 155 11.83 -8.52 -12.65
C LEU A 155 11.54 -8.99 -14.08
N SER A 156 12.12 -10.10 -14.46
CA SER A 156 11.79 -10.75 -15.73
C SER A 156 10.44 -11.49 -15.63
N VAL A 157 9.34 -10.72 -15.65
CA VAL A 157 8.00 -11.28 -15.94
C VAL A 157 8.01 -12.04 -17.28
N ARG A 158 9.04 -11.84 -18.10
CA ARG A 158 9.25 -12.46 -19.40
C ARG A 158 9.63 -13.94 -19.35
N SER A 159 10.49 -14.37 -18.43
CA SER A 159 10.82 -15.78 -18.27
C SER A 159 9.60 -16.61 -17.86
N ALA A 160 8.73 -16.05 -17.01
CA ALA A 160 7.49 -16.72 -16.61
C ALA A 160 6.50 -16.98 -17.75
N THR A 161 6.63 -16.27 -18.88
CA THR A 161 5.77 -16.47 -20.07
C THR A 161 6.44 -17.39 -21.09
N VAL A 162 7.75 -17.33 -21.24
CA VAL A 162 8.50 -18.07 -22.28
C VAL A 162 8.71 -19.53 -21.88
N GLU A 163 9.05 -19.78 -20.63
CA GLU A 163 9.31 -21.16 -20.14
C GLU A 163 8.13 -22.11 -20.34
N PRO A 164 6.85 -21.75 -20.03
CA PRO A 164 5.71 -22.61 -20.30
C PRO A 164 5.53 -22.87 -21.79
N VAL A 165 5.76 -21.85 -22.65
CA VAL A 165 5.65 -22.02 -24.11
C VAL A 165 6.72 -22.97 -24.64
N LEU A 166 7.96 -22.82 -24.18
CA LEU A 166 9.04 -23.74 -24.56
C LEU A 166 8.80 -25.15 -24.03
N GLN A 167 8.33 -25.29 -22.80
CA GLN A 167 7.96 -26.58 -22.21
C GLN A 167 6.85 -27.27 -23.04
N ARG A 168 5.83 -26.51 -23.42
CA ARG A 168 4.72 -27.00 -24.26
C ARG A 168 5.24 -27.48 -25.63
N LEU A 169 6.15 -26.69 -26.25
CA LEU A 169 6.79 -27.07 -27.52
C LEU A 169 7.57 -28.36 -27.40
N LEU A 170 8.44 -28.48 -26.40
CA LEU A 170 9.27 -29.68 -26.20
C LEU A 170 8.39 -30.90 -25.89
N THR A 171 7.34 -30.75 -25.08
CA THR A 171 6.40 -31.83 -24.76
C THR A 171 5.64 -32.29 -26.05
N ASP A 172 5.15 -31.36 -26.85
CA ASP A 172 4.52 -31.69 -28.15
C ASP A 172 5.47 -32.51 -29.03
N ARG A 173 6.73 -32.08 -29.14
CA ARG A 173 7.74 -32.76 -29.95
C ARG A 173 8.13 -34.16 -29.43
N LEU A 174 8.15 -34.34 -28.11
CA LEU A 174 8.42 -35.64 -27.50
C LEU A 174 7.29 -36.66 -27.73
N LEU A 175 6.05 -36.20 -27.78
CA LEU A 175 4.85 -37.04 -27.87
C LEU A 175 4.42 -37.30 -29.33
N ARG A 176 4.71 -36.39 -30.24
CA ARG A 176 4.29 -36.48 -31.64
C ARG A 176 4.78 -37.76 -32.33
N GLY A 177 3.87 -38.51 -32.95
CA GLY A 177 4.16 -39.81 -33.56
C GLY A 177 4.32 -40.99 -32.58
N ARG A 178 4.21 -40.78 -31.27
CA ARG A 178 4.26 -41.82 -30.25
C ARG A 178 2.94 -42.04 -29.53
N VAL A 179 2.07 -41.03 -29.55
CA VAL A 179 0.79 -41.01 -28.84
C VAL A 179 -0.26 -40.40 -29.76
N ASP A 180 -1.55 -40.71 -29.52
CA ASP A 180 -2.68 -40.16 -30.25
C ASP A 180 -2.78 -38.65 -30.08
N GLU A 181 -3.12 -37.91 -31.14
CA GLU A 181 -3.23 -36.44 -31.19
C GLU A 181 -4.14 -35.90 -30.09
N ALA A 182 -5.26 -36.57 -29.82
CA ALA A 182 -6.19 -36.18 -28.75
C ALA A 182 -5.57 -36.28 -27.34
N VAL A 183 -4.63 -37.20 -27.16
CA VAL A 183 -3.90 -37.34 -25.89
C VAL A 183 -2.81 -36.27 -25.79
N ILE A 184 -2.14 -35.91 -26.87
CA ILE A 184 -1.15 -34.83 -26.92
C ILE A 184 -1.83 -33.51 -26.52
N GLU A 185 -2.96 -33.18 -27.12
CA GLU A 185 -3.75 -31.99 -26.79
C GLU A 185 -4.10 -31.93 -25.28
N ARG A 186 -4.51 -33.09 -24.75
CA ARG A 186 -4.86 -33.21 -23.33
C ARG A 186 -3.63 -33.14 -22.38
N VAL A 187 -2.47 -33.61 -22.82
CA VAL A 187 -1.20 -33.51 -22.03
C VAL A 187 -0.69 -32.07 -22.03
N LEU A 188 -0.81 -31.36 -23.14
CA LEU A 188 -0.41 -29.97 -23.29
C LEU A 188 -1.33 -29.00 -22.49
N ASP A 189 -2.63 -29.31 -22.48
CA ASP A 189 -3.65 -28.60 -21.70
C ASP A 189 -4.45 -29.58 -20.82
N PRO A 190 -3.86 -30.05 -19.70
CA PRO A 190 -4.45 -31.12 -18.90
C PRO A 190 -5.79 -30.76 -18.26
N MET A 191 -6.06 -29.48 -18.06
CA MET A 191 -7.35 -29.02 -17.54
C MET A 191 -7.69 -27.60 -17.99
N LEU A 192 -8.91 -27.43 -18.50
CA LEU A 192 -9.55 -26.15 -18.67
C LEU A 192 -10.12 -25.74 -17.31
N LEU A 193 -9.47 -24.77 -16.65
CA LEU A 193 -9.95 -24.24 -15.38
C LEU A 193 -11.04 -23.20 -15.65
N ASP A 194 -12.29 -23.60 -15.49
CA ASP A 194 -13.39 -22.65 -15.36
C ASP A 194 -13.49 -22.21 -13.90
N ARG A 195 -12.96 -21.02 -13.61
CA ARG A 195 -12.96 -20.46 -12.26
C ARG A 195 -14.24 -19.69 -12.00
N VAL A 196 -15.17 -20.32 -11.31
CA VAL A 196 -16.38 -19.67 -10.82
C VAL A 196 -16.14 -19.17 -9.41
N THR A 197 -16.14 -17.85 -9.21
CA THR A 197 -16.08 -17.26 -7.88
C THR A 197 -17.48 -17.15 -7.32
N LEU A 198 -17.75 -17.85 -6.22
CA LEU A 198 -19.02 -17.76 -5.49
C LEU A 198 -18.92 -16.61 -4.47
N ALA A 199 -19.88 -15.68 -4.54
CA ALA A 199 -20.09 -14.73 -3.45
C ALA A 199 -20.67 -15.47 -2.22
N PRO A 200 -20.56 -14.91 -0.99
CA PRO A 200 -21.22 -15.49 0.18
C PRO A 200 -22.73 -15.68 -0.01
N THR A 201 -23.35 -14.93 -0.91
CA THR A 201 -24.76 -15.02 -1.31
C THR A 201 -25.03 -16.16 -2.31
N GLY A 202 -24.01 -16.92 -2.74
CA GLY A 202 -24.14 -17.98 -3.75
C GLY A 202 -24.18 -17.49 -5.21
N GLU A 203 -24.10 -16.17 -5.45
CA GLU A 203 -24.07 -15.63 -6.82
C GLU A 203 -22.73 -15.89 -7.49
N GLN A 204 -22.78 -16.34 -8.76
CA GLN A 204 -21.59 -16.52 -9.59
C GLN A 204 -21.06 -15.17 -10.08
N ARG A 205 -19.78 -14.91 -9.88
CA ARG A 205 -19.09 -13.71 -10.38
C ARG A 205 -18.12 -14.08 -11.50
N SER A 206 -18.15 -13.28 -12.57
CA SER A 206 -17.18 -13.44 -13.67
C SER A 206 -15.78 -13.02 -13.23
N THR A 207 -14.79 -13.75 -13.70
CA THR A 207 -13.37 -13.58 -13.29
C THR A 207 -12.64 -12.46 -14.06
N GLU A 208 -13.33 -11.83 -15.01
CA GLU A 208 -12.74 -10.96 -16.03
C GLU A 208 -12.01 -9.72 -15.48
N ASN A 209 -12.37 -9.25 -14.27
CA ASN A 209 -11.79 -8.05 -13.65
C ASN A 209 -11.17 -8.30 -12.27
N ARG A 210 -10.78 -9.55 -11.98
CA ARG A 210 -10.30 -9.96 -10.65
C ARG A 210 -9.11 -9.15 -10.13
N ALA A 211 -8.16 -8.82 -11.01
CA ALA A 211 -6.99 -8.02 -10.61
C ALA A 211 -7.39 -6.61 -10.18
N LEU A 212 -8.30 -5.97 -10.92
CA LEU A 212 -8.80 -4.63 -10.60
C LEU A 212 -9.69 -4.66 -9.34
N GLU A 213 -10.55 -5.68 -9.20
CA GLU A 213 -11.35 -5.90 -8.00
C GLU A 213 -10.45 -6.03 -6.76
N LEU A 214 -9.37 -6.83 -6.85
CA LEU A 214 -8.41 -6.99 -5.78
C LEU A 214 -7.73 -5.66 -5.41
N VAL A 215 -7.28 -4.89 -6.41
CA VAL A 215 -6.66 -3.57 -6.20
C VAL A 215 -7.62 -2.60 -5.50
N VAL A 216 -8.88 -2.56 -5.91
CA VAL A 216 -9.88 -1.68 -5.26
C VAL A 216 -10.24 -2.20 -3.87
N ARG A 217 -10.45 -3.51 -3.73
CA ARG A 217 -10.82 -4.13 -2.45
C ARG A 217 -9.74 -3.98 -1.37
N THR A 218 -8.46 -4.01 -1.73
CA THR A 218 -7.35 -3.84 -0.79
C THR A 218 -6.89 -2.39 -0.70
N GLY A 219 -6.89 -1.66 -1.81
CA GLY A 219 -6.39 -0.29 -1.90
C GLY A 219 -7.24 0.73 -1.14
N VAL A 220 -8.58 0.61 -1.20
CA VAL A 220 -9.48 1.53 -0.49
C VAL A 220 -9.32 1.46 1.03
N PRO A 221 -9.36 0.26 1.68
CA PRO A 221 -9.11 0.14 3.11
C PRO A 221 -7.72 0.61 3.54
N PHE A 222 -6.70 0.27 2.74
CA PHE A 222 -5.34 0.73 2.98
C PHE A 222 -5.27 2.26 2.97
N LEU A 223 -5.84 2.89 1.95
CA LEU A 223 -5.86 4.35 1.82
C LEU A 223 -6.61 5.00 2.99
N LEU A 224 -7.80 4.50 3.35
CA LEU A 224 -8.54 5.01 4.51
C LEU A 224 -7.73 4.90 5.80
N GLY A 225 -7.04 3.78 6.00
CA GLY A 225 -6.16 3.58 7.15
C GLY A 225 -5.00 4.57 7.19
N VAL A 226 -4.31 4.75 6.06
CA VAL A 226 -3.21 5.72 5.94
C VAL A 226 -3.69 7.15 6.18
N LEU A 227 -4.84 7.53 5.62
CA LEU A 227 -5.42 8.86 5.81
C LEU A 227 -5.78 9.11 7.28
N LEU A 228 -6.45 8.14 7.93
CA LEU A 228 -6.79 8.22 9.35
C LEU A 228 -5.55 8.39 10.21
N LEU A 229 -4.55 7.54 10.01
CA LEU A 229 -3.30 7.58 10.77
C LEU A 229 -2.54 8.88 10.56
N THR A 230 -2.44 9.34 9.31
CA THR A 230 -1.73 10.58 8.98
C THR A 230 -2.44 11.79 9.60
N ALA A 231 -3.78 11.85 9.53
CA ALA A 231 -4.55 12.93 10.16
C ALA A 231 -4.37 12.93 11.69
N LEU A 232 -4.40 11.74 12.31
CA LEU A 232 -4.22 11.55 13.75
C LEU A 232 -2.82 11.99 14.20
N LEU A 233 -1.77 11.54 13.52
CA LEU A 233 -0.39 11.90 13.86
C LEU A 233 -0.09 13.37 13.56
N SER A 234 -0.64 13.94 12.48
CA SER A 234 -0.50 15.36 12.16
C SER A 234 -1.14 16.24 13.26
N ALA A 235 -2.38 15.94 13.66
CA ALA A 235 -3.07 16.68 14.72
C ALA A 235 -2.32 16.59 16.06
N SER A 236 -1.85 15.39 16.43
CA SER A 236 -1.04 15.17 17.64
C SER A 236 0.31 15.87 17.56
N GLY A 237 0.95 15.87 16.38
CA GLY A 237 2.21 16.57 16.13
C GLY A 237 2.08 18.09 16.25
N TYR A 238 1.00 18.66 15.70
CA TYR A 238 0.70 20.10 15.86
C TYR A 238 0.48 20.47 17.32
N LEU A 239 -0.17 19.58 18.11
CA LEU A 239 -0.38 19.78 19.53
C LEU A 239 0.95 19.88 20.28
N VAL A 240 1.87 18.95 20.04
CA VAL A 240 3.22 18.98 20.64
C VAL A 240 3.98 20.22 20.21
N GLN A 241 3.96 20.54 18.91
CA GLN A 241 4.68 21.67 18.34
C GLN A 241 4.21 23.01 18.92
N THR A 242 2.89 23.22 19.04
CA THR A 242 2.35 24.48 19.56
C THR A 242 2.70 24.67 21.04
N VAL A 243 2.62 23.61 21.86
CA VAL A 243 2.99 23.70 23.27
C VAL A 243 4.49 23.92 23.44
N ALA A 244 5.32 23.24 22.66
CA ALA A 244 6.77 23.42 22.69
C ALA A 244 7.17 24.85 22.28
N LEU A 245 6.53 25.42 21.23
CA LEU A 245 6.75 26.80 20.81
C LEU A 245 6.33 27.81 21.86
N ASP A 246 5.17 27.63 22.51
CA ASP A 246 4.70 28.52 23.58
C ASP A 246 5.66 28.53 24.78
N LYS A 247 6.24 27.37 25.07
CA LYS A 247 7.23 27.22 26.14
C LYS A 247 8.57 27.85 25.76
N GLU A 248 9.07 27.58 24.54
CA GLU A 248 10.34 28.12 24.05
C GLU A 248 10.32 29.65 23.96
N SER A 249 9.19 30.22 23.53
CA SER A 249 8.97 31.67 23.40
C SER A 249 8.55 32.35 24.73
N LYS A 250 8.42 31.60 25.83
CA LYS A 250 7.91 32.07 27.13
C LYS A 250 6.50 32.67 27.13
N VAL A 251 5.76 32.47 26.03
CA VAL A 251 4.35 32.90 25.94
C VAL A 251 3.46 32.15 26.92
N VAL A 252 3.88 30.95 27.32
CA VAL A 252 3.20 30.16 28.35
C VAL A 252 3.03 30.96 29.69
N GLU A 253 3.98 31.77 30.09
CA GLU A 253 3.89 32.58 31.34
C GLU A 253 2.74 33.61 31.24
N VAL A 254 2.59 34.24 30.10
CA VAL A 254 1.48 35.18 29.83
C VAL A 254 0.16 34.46 29.75
N LEU A 255 0.10 33.30 29.10
CA LEU A 255 -1.11 32.50 29.00
C LEU A 255 -1.59 32.00 30.37
N LEU A 256 -0.68 31.55 31.22
CA LEU A 256 -0.98 31.08 32.58
C LEU A 256 -1.41 32.20 33.54
N SER A 257 -1.11 33.47 33.23
CA SER A 257 -1.65 34.61 34.00
C SER A 257 -3.15 34.84 33.74
N SER A 258 -3.66 34.36 32.62
CA SER A 258 -5.05 34.63 32.18
C SER A 258 -5.93 33.36 32.10
N ALA A 259 -5.35 32.15 31.99
CA ALA A 259 -6.06 30.88 31.87
C ALA A 259 -5.41 29.82 32.78
N ASP A 260 -6.24 28.91 33.29
CA ASP A 260 -5.75 27.76 34.05
C ASP A 260 -5.09 26.73 33.08
N PRO A 261 -4.06 25.97 33.57
CA PRO A 261 -3.42 24.93 32.74
C PRO A 261 -4.38 23.93 32.11
N ASP A 262 -5.45 23.58 32.83
CA ASP A 262 -6.49 22.65 32.34
C ASP A 262 -7.36 23.29 31.24
N GLU A 263 -7.65 24.58 31.31
CA GLU A 263 -8.34 25.33 30.29
C GLU A 263 -7.50 25.41 29.01
N LEU A 264 -6.19 25.67 29.18
CA LEU A 264 -5.23 25.70 28.07
C LEU A 264 -5.10 24.33 27.39
N LEU A 265 -4.91 23.27 28.20
CA LEU A 265 -4.83 21.90 27.72
C LEU A 265 -6.08 21.50 26.92
N THR A 266 -7.27 21.71 27.51
CA THR A 266 -8.54 21.34 26.90
C THR A 266 -8.79 22.14 25.63
N GLY A 267 -8.51 23.45 25.66
CA GLY A 267 -8.67 24.33 24.50
C GLY A 267 -7.75 23.92 23.34
N LYS A 268 -6.49 23.61 23.61
CA LYS A 268 -5.55 23.12 22.59
C LYS A 268 -5.97 21.76 22.03
N LEU A 269 -6.36 20.81 22.88
CA LEU A 269 -6.85 19.50 22.44
C LEU A 269 -8.06 19.65 21.52
N LEU A 270 -9.05 20.46 21.87
CA LEU A 270 -10.25 20.66 21.06
C LEU A 270 -9.95 21.43 19.76
N GLY A 271 -9.14 22.48 19.83
CA GLY A 271 -8.83 23.30 18.66
C GLY A 271 -8.02 22.53 17.61
N LEU A 272 -6.95 21.89 18.02
CA LEU A 272 -6.06 21.16 17.12
C LEU A 272 -6.66 19.82 16.67
N GLY A 273 -7.41 19.15 17.57
CA GLY A 273 -8.22 17.98 17.20
C GLY A 273 -9.28 18.30 16.16
N GLY A 274 -9.94 19.48 16.27
CA GLY A 274 -10.85 20.00 15.28
C GLY A 274 -10.21 20.23 13.92
N ALA A 275 -8.98 20.74 13.87
CA ALA A 275 -8.22 20.89 12.63
C ALA A 275 -7.87 19.52 12.02
N GLY A 276 -7.43 18.55 12.83
CA GLY A 276 -7.16 17.20 12.36
C GLY A 276 -8.42 16.48 11.85
N LEU A 277 -9.56 16.69 12.52
CA LEU A 277 -10.84 16.14 12.09
C LEU A 277 -11.31 16.77 10.77
N LEU A 278 -11.12 18.07 10.59
CA LEU A 278 -11.39 18.74 9.31
C LEU A 278 -10.52 18.15 8.19
N GLN A 279 -9.24 17.98 8.44
CA GLN A 279 -8.31 17.35 7.51
C GLN A 279 -8.78 15.94 7.11
N PHE A 280 -9.16 15.13 8.09
CA PHE A 280 -9.70 13.80 7.87
C PHE A 280 -10.97 13.82 6.99
N PHE A 281 -11.92 14.70 7.27
CA PHE A 281 -13.14 14.83 6.47
C PHE A 281 -12.87 15.29 5.04
N VAL A 282 -11.94 16.23 4.84
CA VAL A 282 -11.52 16.65 3.50
C VAL A 282 -10.98 15.46 2.71
N TRP A 283 -10.12 14.65 3.32
CA TRP A 283 -9.54 13.49 2.67
C TRP A 283 -10.57 12.39 2.41
N ALA A 284 -11.44 12.11 3.39
CA ALA A 284 -12.54 11.15 3.22
C ALA A 284 -13.47 11.58 2.07
N ALA A 285 -13.82 12.86 1.99
CA ALA A 285 -14.62 13.40 0.90
C ALA A 285 -13.94 13.27 -0.47
N MET A 286 -12.61 13.44 -0.53
CA MET A 286 -11.85 13.24 -1.78
C MET A 286 -11.84 11.76 -2.20
N VAL A 287 -11.69 10.82 -1.26
CA VAL A 287 -11.74 9.37 -1.55
C VAL A 287 -13.13 8.98 -2.04
N VAL A 288 -14.18 9.43 -1.34
CA VAL A 288 -15.58 9.17 -1.75
C VAL A 288 -15.88 9.83 -3.09
N GLY A 289 -15.46 11.08 -3.29
CA GLY A 289 -15.63 11.81 -4.56
C GLY A 289 -14.91 11.11 -5.72
N GLY A 290 -13.69 10.63 -5.50
CA GLY A 290 -12.95 9.82 -6.48
C GLY A 290 -13.67 8.51 -6.80
N ALA A 291 -14.19 7.81 -5.80
CA ALA A 291 -14.98 6.60 -6.00
C ALA A 291 -16.28 6.88 -6.78
N LEU A 292 -16.95 8.01 -6.55
CA LEU A 292 -18.15 8.41 -7.28
C LEU A 292 -17.85 8.82 -8.74
N THR A 293 -16.71 9.47 -9.00
CA THR A 293 -16.30 9.77 -10.39
C THR A 293 -15.98 8.52 -11.19
N LEU A 294 -15.49 7.47 -10.51
CA LEU A 294 -15.26 6.15 -11.08
C LEU A 294 -16.47 5.22 -10.90
N ALA A 295 -17.65 5.75 -10.57
CA ALA A 295 -18.83 4.97 -10.19
C ALA A 295 -19.26 3.95 -11.27
N ALA A 296 -19.15 4.30 -12.56
CA ALA A 296 -19.42 3.37 -13.65
C ALA A 296 -18.47 2.16 -13.62
N LEU A 297 -17.19 2.39 -13.36
CA LEU A 297 -16.17 1.36 -13.22
C LEU A 297 -16.38 0.54 -11.92
N VAL A 298 -16.65 1.21 -10.80
CA VAL A 298 -16.92 0.57 -9.50
C VAL A 298 -18.20 -0.27 -9.57
N ALA A 299 -19.25 0.20 -10.29
CA ALA A 299 -20.48 -0.54 -10.49
C ALA A 299 -20.27 -1.82 -11.33
N THR A 300 -19.42 -1.77 -12.37
CA THR A 300 -19.06 -2.96 -13.15
C THR A 300 -18.27 -3.98 -12.33
N LEU A 301 -17.43 -3.50 -11.40
CA LEU A 301 -16.62 -4.34 -10.52
C LEU A 301 -17.39 -4.89 -9.31
N LYS A 302 -18.61 -4.36 -9.04
CA LYS A 302 -19.44 -4.72 -7.87
C LYS A 302 -18.67 -4.67 -6.54
N VAL A 303 -17.70 -3.76 -6.41
CA VAL A 303 -16.91 -3.60 -5.17
C VAL A 303 -17.74 -2.82 -4.16
N PRO A 304 -18.02 -3.38 -2.96
CA PRO A 304 -18.77 -2.68 -1.94
C PRO A 304 -17.95 -1.54 -1.34
N VAL A 305 -18.53 -0.33 -1.29
CA VAL A 305 -17.95 0.78 -0.52
C VAL A 305 -18.16 0.51 0.98
N PRO A 306 -17.13 0.60 1.83
CA PRO A 306 -17.24 0.26 3.25
C PRO A 306 -17.88 1.40 4.07
N TRP A 307 -19.16 1.68 3.81
CA TRP A 307 -19.89 2.80 4.43
C TRP A 307 -19.88 2.78 5.95
N ALA A 308 -19.97 1.60 6.55
CA ALA A 308 -19.94 1.44 8.01
C ALA A 308 -18.58 1.86 8.59
N ALA A 309 -17.47 1.47 7.94
CA ALA A 309 -16.13 1.88 8.35
C ALA A 309 -15.93 3.39 8.21
N ILE A 310 -16.41 3.99 7.10
CA ILE A 310 -16.35 5.44 6.87
C ILE A 310 -17.18 6.19 7.94
N ALA A 311 -18.39 5.70 8.26
CA ALA A 311 -19.28 6.35 9.22
C ALA A 311 -18.74 6.33 10.66
N ILE A 312 -18.05 5.24 11.07
CA ILE A 312 -17.52 5.11 12.44
C ILE A 312 -16.11 5.70 12.59
N SER A 313 -15.39 5.90 11.50
CA SER A 313 -14.00 6.40 11.53
C SER A 313 -13.82 7.76 12.22
N PRO A 314 -14.74 8.76 12.15
CA PRO A 314 -14.59 9.99 12.91
C PRO A 314 -14.57 9.77 14.43
N LEU A 315 -15.35 8.80 14.94
CA LEU A 315 -15.36 8.46 16.35
C LEU A 315 -14.02 7.85 16.80
N PHE A 316 -13.49 6.89 16.03
CA PHE A 316 -12.18 6.32 16.29
C PHE A 316 -11.05 7.34 16.12
N PHE A 317 -11.18 8.28 15.18
CA PHE A 317 -10.26 9.40 15.05
C PHE A 317 -10.25 10.25 16.32
N VAL A 318 -11.41 10.70 16.79
CA VAL A 318 -11.52 11.58 17.98
C VAL A 318 -10.91 10.90 19.22
N LEU A 319 -11.32 9.65 19.48
CA LEU A 319 -10.81 8.91 20.64
C LEU A 319 -9.32 8.58 20.52
N GLY A 320 -8.86 8.15 19.34
CA GLY A 320 -7.46 7.87 19.05
C GLY A 320 -6.59 9.14 19.19
N TYR A 321 -7.08 10.26 18.66
CA TYR A 321 -6.42 11.57 18.81
C TYR A 321 -6.34 11.99 20.28
N LEU A 322 -7.44 11.91 21.03
CA LEU A 322 -7.43 12.26 22.45
C LEU A 322 -6.50 11.36 23.25
N PHE A 323 -6.43 10.07 22.94
CA PHE A 323 -5.53 9.12 23.57
C PHE A 323 -4.07 9.40 23.23
N ILE A 324 -3.70 9.31 21.95
CA ILE A 324 -2.31 9.48 21.50
C ILE A 324 -1.85 10.93 21.68
N GLY A 325 -2.71 11.89 21.37
CA GLY A 325 -2.41 13.32 21.52
C GLY A 325 -2.14 13.71 22.97
N SER A 326 -2.91 13.19 23.94
CA SER A 326 -2.64 13.44 25.35
C SER A 326 -1.31 12.83 25.81
N LEU A 327 -0.97 11.62 25.39
CA LEU A 327 0.32 10.99 25.70
C LEU A 327 1.49 11.76 25.07
N MET A 328 1.36 12.13 23.79
CA MET A 328 2.38 12.92 23.09
C MET A 328 2.53 14.31 23.72
N LEU A 329 1.41 14.96 24.07
CA LEU A 329 1.44 16.26 24.72
C LEU A 329 2.16 16.21 26.07
N CYS A 330 1.86 15.20 26.89
CA CYS A 330 2.45 15.06 28.21
C CYS A 330 3.95 14.84 28.14
N THR A 331 4.38 13.89 27.31
CA THR A 331 5.81 13.61 27.12
C THR A 331 6.53 14.75 26.41
N GLY A 332 5.88 15.37 25.41
CA GLY A 332 6.41 16.50 24.66
C GLY A 332 6.58 17.77 25.52
N SER A 333 5.69 17.99 26.51
CA SER A 333 5.78 19.14 27.41
C SER A 333 7.03 19.13 28.31
N LEU A 334 7.70 17.98 28.44
CA LEU A 334 8.96 17.84 29.19
C LEU A 334 10.15 18.37 28.39
N GLY A 335 10.06 18.47 27.07
CA GLY A 335 11.11 19.05 26.23
C GLY A 335 11.29 20.54 26.46
N SER A 336 12.52 21.03 26.26
CA SER A 336 12.88 22.46 26.37
C SER A 336 12.79 23.20 25.03
N SER A 337 12.75 22.45 23.92
CA SER A 337 12.66 22.95 22.53
C SER A 337 11.76 22.07 21.67
N VAL A 338 11.32 22.60 20.52
CA VAL A 338 10.49 21.85 19.58
C VAL A 338 11.13 20.53 19.12
N PRO A 339 12.42 20.49 18.70
CA PRO A 339 13.04 19.23 18.29
C PRO A 339 13.16 18.21 19.44
N GLU A 340 13.39 18.68 20.66
CA GLU A 340 13.47 17.80 21.84
C GLU A 340 12.10 17.19 22.15
N SER A 341 11.05 18.01 22.16
CA SER A 341 9.67 17.56 22.37
C SER A 341 9.23 16.52 21.34
N GLN A 342 9.57 16.73 20.06
CA GLN A 342 9.29 15.77 18.99
C GLN A 342 10.02 14.43 19.17
N LYS A 343 11.30 14.45 19.59
CA LYS A 343 12.06 13.22 19.89
C LYS A 343 11.43 12.41 21.03
N LEU A 344 10.96 13.09 22.08
CA LEU A 344 10.31 12.43 23.22
C LEU A 344 8.98 11.75 22.84
N THR A 345 8.30 12.24 21.81
CA THR A 345 7.00 11.73 21.38
C THR A 345 7.08 10.67 20.29
N LEU A 346 8.25 10.47 19.68
CA LEU A 346 8.44 9.56 18.53
C LEU A 346 7.99 8.13 18.85
N GLY A 347 8.24 7.64 20.08
CA GLY A 347 7.85 6.28 20.49
C GLY A 347 6.33 6.05 20.40
N TRP A 348 5.52 7.02 20.75
CA TRP A 348 4.06 6.93 20.65
C TRP A 348 3.60 6.89 19.21
N ALA A 349 4.22 7.69 18.33
CA ALA A 349 3.95 7.67 16.90
C ALA A 349 4.29 6.31 16.27
N MET A 350 5.42 5.71 16.66
CA MET A 350 5.81 4.37 16.17
C MET A 350 4.82 3.28 16.59
N LEU A 351 4.30 3.33 17.83
CA LEU A 351 3.26 2.41 18.28
C LEU A 351 1.96 2.56 17.48
N ALA A 352 1.59 3.79 17.12
CA ALA A 352 0.40 4.03 16.31
C ALA A 352 0.54 3.53 14.86
N VAL A 353 1.77 3.48 14.32
CA VAL A 353 2.07 2.98 12.96
C VAL A 353 2.09 1.44 12.90
N LEU A 354 2.21 0.75 14.02
CA LEU A 354 2.35 -0.71 14.09
C LEU A 354 1.32 -1.49 13.23
N PRO A 355 0.00 -1.18 13.23
CA PRO A 355 -0.95 -1.90 12.39
C PRO A 355 -0.69 -1.75 10.89
N LEU A 356 -0.12 -0.62 10.47
CA LEU A 356 0.24 -0.39 9.08
C LEU A 356 1.39 -1.30 8.63
N MET A 357 2.35 -1.58 9.53
CA MET A 357 3.43 -2.53 9.27
C MET A 357 2.92 -3.98 9.16
N LEU A 358 1.82 -4.30 9.86
CA LEU A 358 1.18 -5.61 9.84
C LEU A 358 0.01 -5.67 8.83
N MET A 359 -0.09 -4.68 7.93
CA MET A 359 -1.22 -4.53 7.02
C MET A 359 -1.43 -5.74 6.12
N VAL A 360 -0.36 -6.38 5.64
CA VAL A 360 -0.46 -7.60 4.80
C VAL A 360 -1.21 -8.70 5.54
N ILE A 361 -0.89 -8.94 6.81
CA ILE A 361 -1.55 -9.94 7.64
C ILE A 361 -3.04 -9.59 7.86
N LEU A 362 -3.33 -8.31 8.09
CA LEU A 362 -4.71 -7.83 8.24
C LEU A 362 -5.53 -7.97 6.95
N LEU A 363 -4.88 -7.83 5.77
CA LEU A 363 -5.54 -7.99 4.47
C LEU A 363 -5.83 -9.45 4.15
N GLU A 364 -4.90 -10.36 4.49
CA GLU A 364 -5.07 -11.79 4.24
C GLU A 364 -6.09 -12.44 5.22
N GLU A 365 -5.98 -12.09 6.51
CA GLU A 365 -6.83 -12.67 7.56
C GLU A 365 -7.44 -11.59 8.46
N PRO A 366 -8.49 -10.86 8.01
CA PRO A 366 -9.10 -9.79 8.81
C PRO A 366 -9.73 -10.30 10.12
N HIS A 367 -10.13 -11.56 10.19
CA HIS A 367 -10.66 -12.23 11.40
C HIS A 367 -9.58 -13.01 12.17
N GLY A 368 -8.33 -13.02 11.69
CA GLY A 368 -7.23 -13.74 12.31
C GLY A 368 -6.84 -13.20 13.69
N THR A 369 -6.10 -14.01 14.45
CA THR A 369 -5.69 -13.71 15.84
C THR A 369 -4.92 -12.38 15.95
N VAL A 370 -4.07 -12.06 14.97
CA VAL A 370 -3.31 -10.79 14.95
C VAL A 370 -4.25 -9.59 14.85
N GLY A 371 -5.24 -9.63 13.96
CA GLY A 371 -6.25 -8.59 13.81
C GLY A 371 -7.07 -8.40 15.07
N GLN A 372 -7.45 -9.50 15.73
CA GLN A 372 -8.18 -9.46 17.00
C GLN A 372 -7.33 -8.82 18.10
N ILE A 373 -6.08 -9.26 18.30
CA ILE A 373 -5.17 -8.68 19.31
C ILE A 373 -5.00 -7.17 19.09
N LEU A 374 -4.70 -6.75 17.86
CA LEU A 374 -4.50 -5.34 17.52
C LEU A 374 -5.77 -4.50 17.74
N THR A 375 -6.96 -5.09 17.65
CA THR A 375 -8.24 -4.44 17.92
C THR A 375 -8.37 -4.04 19.40
N TRP A 376 -7.80 -4.83 20.33
CA TRP A 376 -7.86 -4.59 21.76
C TRP A 376 -6.75 -3.69 22.29
N ILE A 377 -5.72 -3.39 21.50
CA ILE A 377 -4.63 -2.50 21.88
C ILE A 377 -5.00 -1.05 21.54
N PRO A 378 -5.08 -0.12 22.51
CA PRO A 378 -5.59 1.24 22.26
C PRO A 378 -4.76 2.05 21.26
N PHE A 379 -3.47 1.77 21.09
CA PHE A 379 -2.62 2.43 20.09
C PHE A 379 -2.97 2.03 18.65
N SER A 380 -3.34 0.76 18.46
CA SER A 380 -3.62 0.19 17.14
C SER A 380 -5.11 0.17 16.82
N ALA A 381 -5.99 0.15 17.83
CA ALA A 381 -7.42 0.02 17.65
C ALA A 381 -8.05 0.97 16.62
N PRO A 382 -7.74 2.29 16.60
CA PRO A 382 -8.35 3.21 15.65
C PRO A 382 -8.13 2.81 14.20
N LEU A 383 -6.91 2.38 13.86
CA LEU A 383 -6.55 1.96 12.51
C LEU A 383 -7.04 0.54 12.20
N THR A 384 -6.79 -0.39 13.12
CA THR A 384 -7.10 -1.81 12.92
C THR A 384 -8.60 -2.05 12.72
N VAL A 385 -9.47 -1.42 13.54
CA VAL A 385 -10.91 -1.57 13.42
C VAL A 385 -11.41 -1.08 12.06
N ILE A 386 -10.97 0.11 11.63
CA ILE A 386 -11.40 0.68 10.35
C ILE A 386 -10.96 -0.17 9.17
N VAL A 387 -9.69 -0.63 9.19
CA VAL A 387 -9.15 -1.50 8.15
C VAL A 387 -9.92 -2.83 8.10
N ARG A 388 -10.06 -3.52 9.22
CA ARG A 388 -10.79 -4.80 9.31
C ARG A 388 -12.25 -4.67 8.85
N MET A 389 -12.97 -3.62 9.30
CA MET A 389 -14.33 -3.34 8.83
C MET A 389 -14.43 -3.08 7.33
N SER A 390 -13.38 -2.54 6.74
CA SER A 390 -13.37 -2.21 5.31
C SER A 390 -13.08 -3.41 4.43
N ILE A 391 -12.31 -4.38 4.94
CA ILE A 391 -11.83 -5.56 4.17
C ILE A 391 -12.79 -6.74 4.32
N ALA A 392 -13.30 -6.98 5.53
CA ALA A 392 -14.15 -8.11 5.82
C ALA A 392 -15.54 -7.95 5.17
N PRO A 393 -15.98 -8.89 4.29
CA PRO A 393 -17.26 -8.78 3.60
C PRO A 393 -18.46 -8.76 4.55
N GLU A 394 -18.34 -9.47 5.66
CA GLU A 394 -19.37 -9.58 6.71
C GLU A 394 -19.17 -8.54 7.82
N GLY A 395 -18.12 -7.68 7.69
CA GLY A 395 -17.69 -6.78 8.75
C GLY A 395 -16.99 -7.51 9.89
N ILE A 396 -16.84 -6.83 11.03
CA ILE A 396 -16.36 -7.42 12.29
C ILE A 396 -17.51 -7.47 13.31
N ALA A 397 -17.43 -8.37 14.26
CA ALA A 397 -18.48 -8.56 15.24
C ALA A 397 -18.72 -7.27 16.04
N PHE A 398 -19.99 -6.91 16.24
CA PHE A 398 -20.39 -5.67 16.92
C PHE A 398 -19.80 -5.56 18.35
N HIS A 399 -19.65 -6.68 19.05
CA HIS A 399 -19.02 -6.71 20.38
C HIS A 399 -17.53 -6.36 20.33
N GLU A 400 -16.81 -6.69 19.24
CA GLU A 400 -15.41 -6.29 19.05
C GLU A 400 -15.30 -4.77 18.88
N ILE A 401 -16.21 -4.15 18.12
CA ILE A 401 -16.25 -2.70 17.92
C ILE A 401 -16.53 -2.00 19.25
N LEU A 402 -17.55 -2.45 19.98
CA LEU A 402 -17.89 -1.87 21.28
C LEU A 402 -16.78 -2.08 22.31
N GLY A 403 -16.16 -3.25 22.32
CA GLY A 403 -15.04 -3.56 23.19
C GLY A 403 -13.83 -2.67 22.91
N ALA A 404 -13.45 -2.53 21.65
CA ALA A 404 -12.37 -1.63 21.21
C ALA A 404 -12.65 -0.17 21.60
N LEU A 405 -13.89 0.31 21.39
CA LEU A 405 -14.31 1.63 21.84
C LEU A 405 -14.25 1.77 23.36
N GLY A 406 -14.68 0.78 24.11
CA GLY A 406 -14.63 0.75 25.57
C GLY A 406 -13.19 0.85 26.10
N VAL A 407 -12.30 0.01 25.56
CA VAL A 407 -10.87 0.03 25.91
C VAL A 407 -10.23 1.36 25.54
N LEU A 408 -10.54 1.87 24.34
CA LEU A 408 -9.99 3.14 23.87
C LEU A 408 -10.50 4.31 24.72
N LEU A 409 -11.79 4.33 25.10
CA LEU A 409 -12.37 5.33 26.02
C LEU A 409 -11.72 5.29 27.39
N ALA A 410 -11.58 4.10 28.00
CA ALA A 410 -10.93 3.94 29.29
C ALA A 410 -9.47 4.39 29.25
N SER A 411 -8.75 4.01 28.19
CA SER A 411 -7.36 4.42 27.97
C SER A 411 -7.23 5.92 27.76
N THR A 412 -8.15 6.54 27.01
CA THR A 412 -8.22 7.98 26.78
C THR A 412 -8.46 8.72 28.09
N TRP A 413 -9.45 8.29 28.88
CA TRP A 413 -9.73 8.89 30.18
C TRP A 413 -8.51 8.82 31.10
N LEU A 414 -7.86 7.65 31.15
CA LEU A 414 -6.66 7.44 31.96
C LEU A 414 -5.50 8.34 31.49
N SER A 415 -5.24 8.38 30.18
CA SER A 415 -4.17 9.19 29.61
C SER A 415 -4.36 10.70 29.81
N ILE A 416 -5.58 11.21 29.68
CA ILE A 416 -5.90 12.61 29.95
C ILE A 416 -5.71 12.92 31.44
N ARG A 417 -6.19 12.04 32.34
CA ARG A 417 -6.07 12.25 33.80
C ARG A 417 -4.62 12.27 34.27
N PHE A 418 -3.80 11.31 33.83
CA PHE A 418 -2.36 11.31 34.12
C PHE A 418 -1.64 12.40 33.36
N GLY A 419 -2.05 12.63 32.14
CA GLY A 419 -1.47 13.60 31.26
C GLY A 419 -1.62 15.03 31.76
N ALA A 420 -2.78 15.41 32.28
CA ALA A 420 -3.00 16.72 32.85
C ALA A 420 -2.03 17.04 34.01
N ARG A 421 -1.69 16.03 34.84
CA ARG A 421 -0.73 16.17 35.91
C ARG A 421 0.69 16.39 35.37
N LEU A 422 1.13 15.54 34.46
CA LEU A 422 2.45 15.65 33.83
C LEU A 422 2.61 16.97 33.06
N PHE A 423 1.56 17.38 32.35
CA PHE A 423 1.52 18.62 31.59
C PHE A 423 1.72 19.85 32.50
N ARG A 424 1.04 19.92 33.66
CA ARG A 424 1.23 20.99 34.65
C ARG A 424 2.68 21.06 35.14
N VAL A 425 3.26 19.89 35.48
CA VAL A 425 4.68 19.82 35.87
C VAL A 425 5.59 20.27 34.74
N GLY A 426 5.32 19.75 33.52
CA GLY A 426 6.12 20.05 32.32
C GLY A 426 6.11 21.52 31.93
N LEU A 427 5.00 22.25 32.10
CA LEU A 427 4.91 23.69 31.80
C LEU A 427 5.71 24.54 32.80
N LEU A 428 5.80 24.11 34.07
CA LEU A 428 6.47 24.84 35.12
C LEU A 428 7.97 24.57 35.16
N LEU A 429 8.43 23.51 34.56
CA LEU A 429 9.84 23.15 34.52
C LEU A 429 10.57 23.97 33.45
N THR A 430 11.36 24.92 33.88
CA THR A 430 12.30 25.73 33.08
C THR A 430 13.73 25.33 33.41
N GLY A 431 14.48 24.78 32.47
CA GLY A 431 15.95 24.74 32.51
C GLY A 431 16.67 23.41 32.73
N SER A 432 16.17 22.42 33.45
CA SER A 432 16.86 21.12 33.61
C SER A 432 15.92 19.93 33.39
N ARG A 433 16.44 18.85 32.80
CA ARG A 433 15.67 17.60 32.62
C ARG A 433 15.40 16.94 33.97
N PRO A 434 14.15 16.88 34.44
CA PRO A 434 13.84 16.16 35.65
C PRO A 434 14.04 14.64 35.44
N SER A 435 14.56 13.95 36.43
CA SER A 435 14.60 12.48 36.39
C SER A 435 13.18 11.94 36.48
N VAL A 436 12.95 10.75 35.88
CA VAL A 436 11.63 10.08 35.93
C VAL A 436 11.11 9.89 37.36
N ARG A 437 12.03 9.67 38.31
CA ARG A 437 11.69 9.56 39.75
C ARG A 437 11.19 10.90 40.33
N GLU A 438 11.78 11.99 39.91
CA GLU A 438 11.43 13.35 40.33
C GLU A 438 10.08 13.79 39.76
N LEU A 439 9.80 13.45 38.49
CA LEU A 439 8.50 13.64 37.85
C LEU A 439 7.38 12.87 38.57
N LEU A 440 7.60 11.61 38.91
CA LEU A 440 6.65 10.81 39.67
C LEU A 440 6.42 11.32 41.09
N ARG A 441 7.47 11.85 41.74
CA ARG A 441 7.38 12.45 43.07
C ARG A 441 6.58 13.75 43.02
N GLN A 442 6.86 14.62 42.06
CA GLN A 442 6.15 15.90 41.91
C GLN A 442 4.70 15.71 41.49
N ALA A 443 4.42 14.74 40.64
CA ALA A 443 3.05 14.39 40.24
C ALA A 443 2.21 13.88 41.42
N ARG A 444 2.81 13.24 42.41
CA ARG A 444 2.14 12.80 43.67
C ARG A 444 1.90 13.95 44.67
N LEU A 445 2.64 15.01 44.58
CA LEU A 445 2.50 16.17 45.49
C LEU A 445 1.43 17.17 45.01
N LEU A 446 0.89 16.99 43.80
CA LEU A 446 -0.15 17.84 43.24
C LEU A 446 -1.57 17.26 43.41
N ASP A 447 -1.73 16.15 44.14
CA ASP A 447 -2.99 15.63 44.65
C ASP A 447 -3.33 16.31 45.98
#